data_0113bae16e87ca178e1051cc19eaeb9c
#
_entry.id   0113bae16e87ca178e1051cc19eaeb9c
#
_cell.length_a   1.000
_cell.length_b   1.000
_cell.length_c   1.000
_cell.angle_alpha   90.00
_cell.angle_beta   90.00
_cell.angle_gamma   90.00
#
_symmetry.space_group_name_H-M   'P 1'
#
loop_
_entity.id
_entity.type
_entity.pdbx_description
1 polymer ?
#
loop_
_entity_poly.entity_id
_entity_poly.type
_entity_poly.pdbx_seq_one_letter_code
_entity_poly.pdbx_strand_id
1 'polypeptide(L)'
;MIVVPALHPAHDVLVRIDELTPGLVHRVGPGAIATGVGGKAVNVALASAAMDVPVRLVVCGDTAVLEGLRALVTAHPKLELVTIPSPVPTRTDVAVVDRLGRPTVINGTSADPGRQAVGEVVAATLHGLGPDDVLVLAGSTPDGTGDAHAEMARGAASHGTRVVLDASGAALVRLIAARPEAVKVSADEARELGGEQDVAGDVRPSRLATVPIVGVTDGAAGLRAWLPDGRALRVMPPPELAVMASLGAGDAVTAGLAIALAGGHDPLDGFVLGTAMAASTLDHLDASVDRAAVERLRKDVRVIPLDSRP
;
A
#
# COMPACT_ATOMS: atom_id res chain seq x y z
N MET A 1 -10.53 -12.99 5.22
CA MET A 1 -9.82 -11.94 6.01
C MET A 1 -8.64 -11.41 5.23
N ILE A 2 -8.20 -10.16 5.50
CA ILE A 2 -6.95 -9.61 4.92
C ILE A 2 -5.85 -9.72 5.96
N VAL A 3 -4.69 -10.26 5.59
CA VAL A 3 -3.52 -10.36 6.48
C VAL A 3 -2.38 -9.54 5.89
N VAL A 4 -1.80 -8.65 6.70
CA VAL A 4 -0.77 -7.70 6.27
C VAL A 4 0.41 -7.75 7.23
N PRO A 5 1.56 -8.30 6.84
CA PRO A 5 2.78 -8.22 7.64
C PRO A 5 3.50 -6.89 7.39
N ALA A 6 3.90 -6.23 8.46
CA ALA A 6 4.69 -5.00 8.47
C ALA A 6 6.04 -5.23 9.15
N LEU A 7 7.02 -5.68 8.37
CA LEU A 7 8.42 -5.84 8.81
C LEU A 7 9.17 -4.50 8.86
N HIS A 8 8.68 -3.50 8.15
CA HIS A 8 9.35 -2.20 8.01
C HIS A 8 8.36 -1.04 8.24
N PRO A 9 7.67 -1.00 9.40
CA PRO A 9 6.84 0.15 9.76
C PRO A 9 7.71 1.41 9.89
N ALA A 10 7.09 2.56 10.07
CA ALA A 10 7.79 3.83 10.24
C ALA A 10 7.15 4.69 11.33
N HIS A 11 7.97 5.51 11.97
CA HIS A 11 7.53 6.74 12.61
C HIS A 11 7.39 7.78 11.50
N ASP A 12 6.18 8.22 11.21
CA ASP A 12 5.94 9.23 10.19
C ASP A 12 5.97 10.63 10.81
N VAL A 13 6.72 11.53 10.18
CA VAL A 13 6.73 12.95 10.48
C VAL A 13 6.24 13.70 9.24
N LEU A 14 5.12 14.37 9.36
CA LEU A 14 4.56 15.17 8.29
C LEU A 14 4.73 16.65 8.59
N VAL A 15 5.28 17.40 7.65
CA VAL A 15 5.50 18.85 7.75
C VAL A 15 4.76 19.55 6.62
N ARG A 16 3.87 20.48 6.96
CA ARG A 16 3.24 21.39 5.99
C ARG A 16 4.02 22.68 5.88
N ILE A 17 4.25 23.13 4.65
CA ILE A 17 5.03 24.31 4.34
C ILE A 17 4.47 24.97 3.07
N ASP A 18 4.64 26.27 2.93
CA ASP A 18 4.22 26.96 1.70
C ASP A 18 5.08 26.54 0.52
N GLU A 19 6.40 26.55 0.72
CA GLU A 19 7.37 26.16 -0.29
C GLU A 19 8.66 25.66 0.38
N LEU A 20 9.17 24.52 -0.08
CA LEU A 20 10.43 23.97 0.38
C LEU A 20 11.59 24.54 -0.48
N THR A 21 12.40 25.40 0.13
CA THR A 21 13.59 25.96 -0.51
C THR A 21 14.85 25.37 0.13
N PRO A 22 15.65 24.61 -0.62
CA PRO A 22 16.90 24.05 -0.11
C PRO A 22 17.84 25.13 0.43
N GLY A 23 18.47 24.84 1.58
CA GLY A 23 19.48 25.74 2.20
C GLY A 23 18.89 26.85 3.07
N LEU A 24 17.56 26.99 3.15
CA LEU A 24 16.90 27.97 4.00
C LEU A 24 16.35 27.35 5.29
N VAL A 25 16.19 28.21 6.34
CA VAL A 25 15.50 27.84 7.56
C VAL A 25 14.03 28.12 7.40
N HIS A 26 13.22 27.08 7.48
CA HIS A 26 11.75 27.19 7.44
C HIS A 26 11.18 27.19 8.85
N ARG A 27 10.31 28.16 9.15
CA ARG A 27 9.56 28.23 10.41
C ARG A 27 8.09 28.01 10.10
N VAL A 28 7.53 26.96 10.68
CA VAL A 28 6.13 26.57 10.49
C VAL A 28 5.29 26.87 11.72
N GLY A 29 4.01 27.13 11.50
CA GLY A 29 3.09 27.46 12.60
C GLY A 29 2.63 26.25 13.42
N PRO A 30 1.87 26.48 14.48
CA PRO A 30 1.25 25.40 15.25
C PRO A 30 0.37 24.50 14.37
N GLY A 31 0.48 23.19 14.58
CA GLY A 31 -0.27 22.18 13.80
C GLY A 31 0.26 21.90 12.39
N ALA A 32 1.35 22.56 11.97
CA ALA A 32 1.97 22.26 10.68
C ALA A 32 2.86 21.02 10.72
N ILE A 33 3.16 20.47 11.89
CA ILE A 33 3.88 19.22 12.06
C ILE A 33 2.95 18.22 12.75
N ALA A 34 2.79 17.06 12.13
CA ALA A 34 2.08 15.93 12.68
C ALA A 34 3.02 14.71 12.74
N THR A 35 2.79 13.84 13.69
CA THR A 35 3.51 12.58 13.83
C THR A 35 2.53 11.43 13.91
N GLY A 36 2.92 10.29 13.37
CA GLY A 36 2.08 9.10 13.33
C GLY A 36 2.90 7.82 13.19
N VAL A 37 2.19 6.76 12.96
CA VAL A 37 2.77 5.46 12.59
C VAL A 37 2.30 5.12 11.18
N GLY A 38 3.22 4.73 10.32
CA GLY A 38 2.94 4.44 8.93
C GLY A 38 3.86 3.38 8.35
N GLY A 39 4.12 3.57 7.05
CA GLY A 39 4.73 2.60 6.16
C GLY A 39 3.65 1.86 5.37
N LYS A 40 3.95 1.50 4.09
CA LYS A 40 2.97 0.96 3.13
C LYS A 40 2.07 -0.15 3.72
N ALA A 41 2.66 -1.13 4.41
CA ALA A 41 1.89 -2.24 5.00
C ALA A 41 0.89 -1.77 6.07
N VAL A 42 1.32 -0.85 6.95
CA VAL A 42 0.44 -0.26 7.97
C VAL A 42 -0.70 0.51 7.30
N ASN A 43 -0.38 1.34 6.30
CA ASN A 43 -1.37 2.13 5.57
C ASN A 43 -2.42 1.24 4.88
N VAL A 44 -1.99 0.15 4.21
CA VAL A 44 -2.92 -0.83 3.60
C VAL A 44 -3.84 -1.45 4.65
N ALA A 45 -3.29 -1.85 5.81
CA ALA A 45 -4.09 -2.46 6.87
C ALA A 45 -5.12 -1.48 7.45
N LEU A 46 -4.71 -0.23 7.75
CA LEU A 46 -5.58 0.81 8.28
C LEU A 46 -6.66 1.22 7.27
N ALA A 47 -6.27 1.40 5.99
CA ALA A 47 -7.22 1.72 4.93
C ALA A 47 -8.26 0.60 4.75
N SER A 48 -7.85 -0.67 4.83
CA SER A 48 -8.77 -1.81 4.78
C SER A 48 -9.70 -1.84 6.00
N ALA A 49 -9.16 -1.61 7.19
CA ALA A 49 -9.93 -1.60 8.43
C ALA A 49 -10.96 -0.45 8.48
N ALA A 50 -10.63 0.73 7.91
CA ALA A 50 -11.55 1.86 7.78
C ALA A 50 -12.79 1.51 6.95
N MET A 51 -12.70 0.54 6.03
CA MET A 51 -13.83 0.02 5.25
C MET A 51 -14.62 -1.08 5.98
N ASP A 52 -14.37 -1.28 7.27
CA ASP A 52 -15.09 -2.23 8.13
C ASP A 52 -14.96 -3.70 7.67
N VAL A 53 -13.80 -4.09 7.16
CA VAL A 53 -13.47 -5.48 6.82
C VAL A 53 -12.53 -6.10 7.85
N PRO A 54 -12.56 -7.42 8.06
CA PRO A 54 -11.62 -8.09 8.97
C PRO A 54 -10.19 -8.01 8.44
N VAL A 55 -9.28 -7.45 9.26
CA VAL A 55 -7.86 -7.29 8.95
C VAL A 55 -7.03 -7.82 10.10
N ARG A 56 -5.97 -8.57 9.81
CA ARG A 56 -4.89 -8.87 10.74
C ARG A 56 -3.63 -8.12 10.30
N LEU A 57 -3.16 -7.21 11.15
CA LEU A 57 -1.87 -6.54 10.98
C LEU A 57 -0.84 -7.20 11.90
N VAL A 58 0.17 -7.82 11.30
CA VAL A 58 1.31 -8.41 12.03
C VAL A 58 2.48 -7.46 11.91
N VAL A 59 2.91 -6.82 13.01
CA VAL A 59 3.89 -5.76 12.95
C VAL A 59 5.09 -6.03 13.86
N CYS A 60 6.29 -5.86 13.31
CA CYS A 60 7.53 -5.82 14.06
C CYS A 60 7.99 -4.35 14.19
N GLY A 61 8.06 -3.83 15.40
CA GLY A 61 8.44 -2.45 15.65
C GLY A 61 8.93 -2.19 17.05
N ASP A 62 9.48 -1.02 17.28
CA ASP A 62 9.85 -0.57 18.62
C ASP A 62 8.61 -0.22 19.48
N THR A 63 8.84 0.03 20.76
CA THR A 63 7.74 0.29 21.71
C THR A 63 6.84 1.43 21.27
N ALA A 64 7.41 2.53 20.74
CA ALA A 64 6.62 3.71 20.38
C ALA A 64 5.71 3.44 19.17
N VAL A 65 6.19 2.72 18.13
CA VAL A 65 5.35 2.28 17.01
C VAL A 65 4.25 1.35 17.49
N LEU A 66 4.56 0.37 18.32
CA LEU A 66 3.56 -0.59 18.80
C LEU A 66 2.50 0.08 19.69
N GLU A 67 2.85 1.05 20.51
CA GLU A 67 1.90 1.84 21.30
C GLU A 67 1.03 2.73 20.42
N GLY A 68 1.62 3.41 19.43
CA GLY A 68 0.88 4.20 18.45
C GLY A 68 -0.17 3.37 17.71
N LEU A 69 0.17 2.17 17.27
CA LEU A 69 -0.76 1.26 16.60
C LEU A 69 -1.87 0.77 17.54
N ARG A 70 -1.57 0.45 18.79
CA ARG A 70 -2.61 0.04 19.77
C ARG A 70 -3.66 1.13 19.99
N ALA A 71 -3.26 2.40 19.95
CA ALA A 71 -4.23 3.51 20.02
C ALA A 71 -5.20 3.51 18.82
N LEU A 72 -4.74 3.15 17.61
CA LEU A 72 -5.55 3.11 16.40
C LEU A 72 -6.53 1.93 16.36
N VAL A 73 -6.21 0.80 17.00
CA VAL A 73 -7.10 -0.39 17.06
C VAL A 73 -8.46 -0.05 17.66
N THR A 74 -8.50 0.86 18.65
CA THR A 74 -9.76 1.27 19.29
C THR A 74 -10.75 1.88 18.30
N ALA A 75 -10.25 2.55 17.24
CA ALA A 75 -11.08 3.13 16.19
C ALA A 75 -11.52 2.09 15.13
N HIS A 76 -10.88 0.92 15.10
CA HIS A 76 -11.08 -0.10 14.07
C HIS A 76 -11.37 -1.47 14.69
N PRO A 77 -12.60 -1.77 15.13
CA PRO A 77 -12.94 -2.99 15.91
C PRO A 77 -12.70 -4.30 15.15
N LYS A 78 -12.55 -4.27 13.83
CA LYS A 78 -12.23 -5.45 13.01
C LYS A 78 -10.73 -5.58 12.68
N LEU A 79 -9.89 -4.72 13.25
CA LEU A 79 -8.44 -4.81 13.12
C LEU A 79 -7.87 -5.64 14.27
N GLU A 80 -7.40 -6.83 13.97
CA GLU A 80 -6.57 -7.64 14.86
C GLU A 80 -5.11 -7.18 14.73
N LEU A 81 -4.50 -6.73 15.83
CA LEU A 81 -3.12 -6.30 15.88
C LEU A 81 -2.26 -7.36 16.58
N VAL A 82 -1.35 -7.98 15.84
CA VAL A 82 -0.32 -8.89 16.37
C VAL A 82 1.00 -8.14 16.41
N THR A 83 1.55 -7.94 17.61
CA THR A 83 2.76 -7.14 17.83
C THR A 83 3.96 -8.02 18.16
N ILE A 84 5.06 -7.84 17.43
CA ILE A 84 6.35 -8.45 17.67
C ILE A 84 7.34 -7.31 18.04
N PRO A 85 7.87 -7.27 19.27
CA PRO A 85 8.83 -6.26 19.65
C PRO A 85 10.12 -6.34 18.82
N SER A 86 10.54 -5.21 18.26
CA SER A 86 11.84 -5.10 17.59
C SER A 86 12.93 -4.73 18.61
N PRO A 87 14.07 -5.43 18.61
CA PRO A 87 15.21 -5.05 19.46
C PRO A 87 15.96 -3.82 18.94
N VAL A 88 15.63 -3.37 17.71
CA VAL A 88 16.26 -2.20 17.07
C VAL A 88 15.21 -1.10 16.84
N PRO A 89 15.64 0.18 16.80
CA PRO A 89 14.73 1.29 16.53
C PRO A 89 14.03 1.15 15.18
N THR A 90 12.77 1.52 15.15
CA THR A 90 12.01 1.67 13.91
C THR A 90 12.49 2.92 13.16
N ARG A 91 12.48 2.88 11.85
CA ARG A 91 12.84 4.01 10.99
C ARG A 91 11.90 5.19 11.18
N THR A 92 12.39 6.38 10.82
CA THR A 92 11.57 7.58 10.71
C THR A 92 11.47 7.99 9.24
N ASP A 93 10.26 8.19 8.76
CA ASP A 93 9.99 8.76 7.45
C ASP A 93 9.51 10.21 7.62
N VAL A 94 10.01 11.12 6.78
CA VAL A 94 9.64 12.52 6.83
C VAL A 94 9.02 12.91 5.48
N ALA A 95 7.81 13.42 5.51
CA ALA A 95 7.15 13.99 4.35
C ALA A 95 6.96 15.51 4.54
N VAL A 96 7.52 16.29 3.64
CA VAL A 96 7.30 17.73 3.57
C VAL A 96 6.31 17.99 2.43
N VAL A 97 5.12 18.51 2.77
CA VAL A 97 4.05 18.77 1.80
C VAL A 97 3.93 20.27 1.57
N ASP A 98 4.06 20.69 0.33
CA ASP A 98 3.94 22.08 -0.06
C ASP A 98 2.46 22.53 -0.19
N ARG A 99 2.23 23.83 -0.43
CA ARG A 99 0.89 24.39 -0.62
C ARG A 99 0.09 23.84 -1.81
N LEU A 100 0.77 23.14 -2.72
CA LEU A 100 0.14 22.47 -3.88
C LEU A 100 -0.15 20.99 -3.59
N GLY A 101 0.07 20.50 -2.36
CA GLY A 101 -0.12 19.11 -1.98
C GLY A 101 0.97 18.16 -2.49
N ARG A 102 2.11 18.68 -3.00
CA ARG A 102 3.21 17.87 -3.51
C ARG A 102 4.12 17.45 -2.36
N PRO A 103 4.29 16.14 -2.11
CA PRO A 103 5.18 15.67 -1.06
C PRO A 103 6.64 15.61 -1.55
N THR A 104 7.56 16.06 -0.70
CA THR A 104 8.97 15.67 -0.74
C THR A 104 9.19 14.68 0.40
N VAL A 105 9.55 13.44 0.07
CA VAL A 105 9.63 12.36 1.05
C VAL A 105 11.09 11.96 1.28
N ILE A 106 11.45 11.80 2.55
CA ILE A 106 12.72 11.27 3.01
C ILE A 106 12.42 10.02 3.80
N ASN A 107 12.68 8.84 3.24
CA ASN A 107 12.47 7.58 3.90
C ASN A 107 13.72 7.17 4.67
N GLY A 108 13.56 6.91 5.96
CA GLY A 108 14.57 6.30 6.79
C GLY A 108 14.79 4.82 6.46
N THR A 109 15.82 4.23 7.01
CA THR A 109 16.09 2.80 6.98
C THR A 109 16.06 2.24 8.40
N SER A 110 15.63 0.98 8.57
CA SER A 110 15.74 0.26 9.84
C SER A 110 16.89 -0.73 9.77
N ALA A 111 17.53 -0.96 10.90
CA ALA A 111 18.44 -2.08 11.06
C ALA A 111 17.66 -3.42 11.03
N ASP A 112 18.38 -4.52 10.83
CA ASP A 112 17.84 -5.87 10.90
C ASP A 112 17.28 -6.15 12.32
N PRO A 113 15.99 -6.47 12.48
CA PRO A 113 15.41 -6.84 13.77
C PRO A 113 15.87 -8.21 14.28
N GLY A 114 16.61 -8.93 13.45
CA GLY A 114 17.17 -10.25 13.78
C GLY A 114 16.26 -11.41 13.38
N ARG A 115 16.89 -12.55 13.16
CA ARG A 115 16.25 -13.78 12.67
C ARG A 115 15.04 -14.23 13.50
N GLN A 116 15.11 -14.05 14.82
CA GLN A 116 14.02 -14.45 15.71
C GLN A 116 12.77 -13.60 15.45
N ALA A 117 12.88 -12.28 15.48
CA ALA A 117 11.74 -11.38 15.25
C ALA A 117 11.14 -11.59 13.84
N VAL A 118 11.99 -11.75 12.81
CA VAL A 118 11.54 -12.06 11.44
C VAL A 118 10.78 -13.39 11.40
N GLY A 119 11.31 -14.44 12.06
CA GLY A 119 10.64 -15.75 12.13
C GLY A 119 9.30 -15.69 12.85
N GLU A 120 9.18 -14.90 13.92
CA GLU A 120 7.92 -14.67 14.63
C GLU A 120 6.90 -13.95 13.74
N VAL A 121 7.31 -12.95 12.95
CA VAL A 121 6.42 -12.28 11.96
C VAL A 121 5.96 -13.28 10.91
N VAL A 122 6.84 -14.07 10.33
CA VAL A 122 6.49 -15.09 9.33
C VAL A 122 5.48 -16.09 9.92
N ALA A 123 5.76 -16.64 11.10
CA ALA A 123 4.87 -17.59 11.77
C ALA A 123 3.49 -17.01 12.08
N ALA A 124 3.44 -15.79 12.65
CA ALA A 124 2.20 -15.10 12.97
C ALA A 124 1.39 -14.73 11.71
N THR A 125 2.07 -14.37 10.63
CA THR A 125 1.44 -14.07 9.33
C THR A 125 0.77 -15.29 8.73
N LEU A 126 1.45 -16.44 8.75
CA LEU A 126 0.95 -17.69 8.16
C LEU A 126 -0.05 -18.43 9.04
N HIS A 127 -0.13 -18.08 10.34
CA HIS A 127 -1.00 -18.75 11.29
C HIS A 127 -2.48 -18.61 10.89
N GLY A 128 -3.15 -19.75 10.67
CA GLY A 128 -4.58 -19.82 10.38
C GLY A 128 -5.00 -19.27 9.00
N LEU A 129 -4.05 -19.03 8.08
CA LEU A 129 -4.39 -18.66 6.70
C LEU A 129 -5.12 -19.79 5.99
N GLY A 130 -6.09 -19.41 5.17
CA GLY A 130 -6.89 -20.32 4.34
C GLY A 130 -7.16 -19.75 2.94
N PRO A 131 -7.87 -20.52 2.09
CA PRO A 131 -8.12 -20.14 0.68
C PRO A 131 -9.01 -18.90 0.51
N ASP A 132 -9.81 -18.57 1.54
CA ASP A 132 -10.68 -17.39 1.53
C ASP A 132 -9.97 -16.12 2.00
N ASP A 133 -8.73 -16.25 2.49
CA ASP A 133 -7.92 -15.13 2.96
C ASP A 133 -7.12 -14.49 1.82
N VAL A 134 -6.66 -13.27 2.08
CA VAL A 134 -5.77 -12.52 1.20
C VAL A 134 -4.57 -12.06 2.00
N LEU A 135 -3.36 -12.47 1.58
CA LEU A 135 -2.11 -11.96 2.10
C LEU A 135 -1.67 -10.76 1.26
N VAL A 136 -1.47 -9.60 1.89
CA VAL A 136 -0.91 -8.42 1.22
C VAL A 136 0.53 -8.22 1.67
N LEU A 137 1.47 -8.32 0.73
CA LEU A 137 2.88 -8.02 0.95
C LEU A 137 3.18 -6.64 0.36
N ALA A 138 3.21 -5.63 1.23
CA ALA A 138 3.38 -4.24 0.85
C ALA A 138 4.65 -3.62 1.44
N GLY A 139 5.28 -2.77 0.63
CA GLY A 139 6.49 -2.04 1.01
C GLY A 139 7.77 -2.87 0.97
N SER A 140 8.81 -2.30 1.57
CA SER A 140 10.14 -2.90 1.69
C SER A 140 10.26 -3.72 2.97
N THR A 141 11.33 -4.49 3.05
CA THR A 141 11.80 -5.14 4.27
C THR A 141 13.13 -4.51 4.70
N PRO A 142 13.49 -4.49 5.99
CA PRO A 142 14.82 -4.08 6.44
C PRO A 142 15.92 -4.91 5.78
N ASP A 143 17.09 -4.31 5.59
CA ASP A 143 18.27 -5.03 5.15
C ASP A 143 18.60 -6.16 6.15
N GLY A 144 19.01 -7.31 5.64
CA GLY A 144 19.33 -8.46 6.50
C GLY A 144 18.15 -9.39 6.82
N THR A 145 16.90 -8.99 6.58
CA THR A 145 15.73 -9.86 6.83
C THR A 145 15.59 -11.01 5.82
N GLY A 146 16.50 -11.11 4.86
CA GLY A 146 16.51 -12.17 3.86
C GLY A 146 15.28 -12.15 2.95
N ASP A 147 14.77 -13.33 2.62
CA ASP A 147 13.62 -13.51 1.73
C ASP A 147 12.29 -13.66 2.50
N ALA A 148 12.10 -12.95 3.64
CA ALA A 148 10.93 -13.11 4.49
C ALA A 148 9.60 -12.93 3.73
N HIS A 149 9.48 -11.92 2.86
CA HIS A 149 8.29 -11.77 2.00
C HIS A 149 8.11 -12.96 1.05
N ALA A 150 9.19 -13.46 0.45
CA ALA A 150 9.10 -14.64 -0.43
C ALA A 150 8.76 -15.93 0.34
N GLU A 151 9.23 -16.06 1.59
CA GLU A 151 8.84 -17.15 2.48
C GLU A 151 7.34 -17.08 2.80
N MET A 152 6.84 -15.91 3.19
CA MET A 152 5.41 -15.69 3.44
C MET A 152 4.56 -15.95 2.18
N ALA A 153 4.99 -15.49 1.00
CA ALA A 153 4.28 -15.73 -0.25
C ALA A 153 4.19 -17.23 -0.58
N ARG A 154 5.29 -17.99 -0.42
CA ARG A 154 5.29 -19.45 -0.63
C ARG A 154 4.43 -20.18 0.40
N GLY A 155 4.52 -19.76 1.67
CA GLY A 155 3.65 -20.29 2.74
C GLY A 155 2.19 -20.07 2.46
N ALA A 156 1.79 -18.85 2.09
CA ALA A 156 0.42 -18.52 1.71
C ALA A 156 -0.07 -19.37 0.53
N ALA A 157 0.75 -19.52 -0.52
CA ALA A 157 0.41 -20.35 -1.66
C ALA A 157 0.16 -21.82 -1.29
N SER A 158 0.90 -22.37 -0.31
CA SER A 158 0.67 -23.74 0.18
C SER A 158 -0.66 -23.92 0.92
N HIS A 159 -1.25 -22.85 1.41
CA HIS A 159 -2.58 -22.82 2.04
C HIS A 159 -3.70 -22.43 1.05
N GLY A 160 -3.37 -22.20 -0.23
CA GLY A 160 -4.33 -21.72 -1.23
C GLY A 160 -4.72 -20.23 -1.05
N THR A 161 -4.03 -19.51 -0.18
CA THR A 161 -4.28 -18.09 0.11
C THR A 161 -3.81 -17.23 -1.05
N ARG A 162 -4.65 -16.28 -1.48
CA ARG A 162 -4.32 -15.32 -2.55
C ARG A 162 -3.31 -14.29 -2.04
N VAL A 163 -2.31 -13.99 -2.88
CA VAL A 163 -1.25 -13.02 -2.54
C VAL A 163 -1.36 -11.79 -3.41
N VAL A 164 -1.43 -10.62 -2.78
CA VAL A 164 -1.36 -9.30 -3.43
C VAL A 164 -0.01 -8.67 -3.11
N LEU A 165 0.69 -8.20 -4.13
CA LEU A 165 1.98 -7.52 -3.99
C LEU A 165 1.85 -6.02 -4.24
N ASP A 166 2.44 -5.23 -3.36
CA ASP A 166 2.71 -3.80 -3.51
C ASP A 166 4.16 -3.51 -3.13
N ALA A 167 5.07 -4.01 -3.94
CA ALA A 167 6.51 -3.93 -3.74
C ALA A 167 7.18 -3.34 -4.99
N SER A 168 8.43 -2.92 -4.86
CA SER A 168 9.19 -2.30 -5.94
C SER A 168 10.57 -2.94 -6.14
N GLY A 169 11.23 -2.60 -7.26
CA GLY A 169 12.61 -2.93 -7.54
C GLY A 169 12.90 -4.44 -7.52
N ALA A 170 14.08 -4.80 -7.04
CA ALA A 170 14.57 -6.18 -7.01
C ALA A 170 13.70 -7.12 -6.12
N ALA A 171 13.04 -6.57 -5.09
CA ALA A 171 12.14 -7.35 -4.24
C ALA A 171 10.93 -7.85 -5.03
N LEU A 172 10.28 -6.97 -5.80
CA LEU A 172 9.15 -7.34 -6.64
C LEU A 172 9.52 -8.43 -7.66
N VAL A 173 10.67 -8.29 -8.33
CA VAL A 173 11.14 -9.30 -9.31
C VAL A 173 11.25 -10.69 -8.68
N ARG A 174 11.77 -10.78 -7.45
CA ARG A 174 11.83 -12.07 -6.72
C ARG A 174 10.46 -12.59 -6.32
N LEU A 175 9.55 -11.69 -5.91
CA LEU A 175 8.22 -12.05 -5.42
C LEU A 175 7.28 -12.53 -6.53
N ILE A 176 7.44 -12.04 -7.76
CA ILE A 176 6.67 -12.53 -8.93
C ILE A 176 6.87 -14.04 -9.15
N ALA A 177 8.06 -14.57 -8.82
CA ALA A 177 8.34 -16.01 -8.92
C ALA A 177 7.48 -16.88 -7.99
N ALA A 178 6.92 -16.29 -6.92
CA ALA A 178 5.97 -16.98 -6.02
C ALA A 178 4.54 -17.04 -6.59
N ARG A 179 4.32 -16.55 -7.83
CA ARG A 179 3.04 -16.55 -8.55
C ARG A 179 1.91 -15.86 -7.77
N PRO A 180 2.04 -14.57 -7.46
CA PRO A 180 0.99 -13.82 -6.78
C PRO A 180 -0.28 -13.79 -7.64
N GLU A 181 -1.43 -13.65 -6.98
CA GLU A 181 -2.72 -13.40 -7.64
C GLU A 181 -2.75 -12.01 -8.28
N ALA A 182 -2.20 -11.03 -7.58
CA ALA A 182 -2.23 -9.64 -8.04
C ALA A 182 -0.94 -8.89 -7.74
N VAL A 183 -0.62 -7.91 -8.59
CA VAL A 183 0.45 -6.94 -8.40
C VAL A 183 -0.11 -5.54 -8.65
N LYS A 184 0.11 -4.63 -7.71
CA LYS A 184 -0.07 -3.19 -7.92
C LYS A 184 1.29 -2.51 -7.85
N VAL A 185 1.58 -1.67 -8.83
CA VAL A 185 2.76 -0.80 -8.90
C VAL A 185 2.37 0.61 -9.30
N SER A 186 3.23 1.59 -9.02
CA SER A 186 3.14 2.91 -9.64
C SER A 186 3.71 2.89 -11.06
N ALA A 187 3.41 3.93 -11.85
CA ALA A 187 4.00 4.09 -13.18
C ALA A 187 5.54 4.18 -13.13
N ASP A 188 6.10 4.82 -12.09
CA ASP A 188 7.54 4.91 -11.90
C ASP A 188 8.16 3.55 -11.58
N GLU A 189 7.56 2.79 -10.65
CA GLU A 189 7.99 1.42 -10.32
C GLU A 189 7.89 0.49 -11.54
N ALA A 190 6.86 0.65 -12.38
CA ALA A 190 6.71 -0.11 -13.62
C ALA A 190 7.82 0.22 -14.64
N ARG A 191 8.23 1.50 -14.74
CA ARG A 191 9.38 1.91 -15.60
C ARG A 191 10.68 1.28 -15.12
N GLU A 192 10.92 1.27 -13.82
CA GLU A 192 12.10 0.63 -13.24
C GLU A 192 12.17 -0.88 -13.54
N LEU A 193 11.02 -1.55 -13.64
CA LEU A 193 10.94 -2.97 -13.94
C LEU A 193 11.25 -3.31 -15.39
N GLY A 194 10.71 -2.56 -16.35
CA GLY A 194 10.71 -2.92 -17.76
C GLY A 194 11.28 -1.88 -18.72
N GLY A 195 11.63 -0.69 -18.21
CA GLY A 195 12.04 0.46 -19.00
C GLY A 195 10.87 1.28 -19.53
N GLU A 196 11.17 2.38 -20.25
CA GLU A 196 10.17 3.33 -20.72
C GLU A 196 9.11 2.72 -21.68
N GLN A 197 9.46 1.65 -22.38
CA GLN A 197 8.57 1.00 -23.33
C GLN A 197 7.39 0.31 -22.64
N ASP A 198 7.55 -0.14 -21.40
CA ASP A 198 6.50 -0.81 -20.63
C ASP A 198 5.49 0.18 -20.01
N VAL A 199 5.72 1.49 -20.12
CA VAL A 199 4.84 2.52 -19.54
C VAL A 199 4.32 3.49 -20.61
N ALA A 200 4.94 3.51 -21.79
CA ALA A 200 4.48 4.29 -22.93
C ALA A 200 3.20 3.65 -23.50
N GLY A 201 2.05 4.27 -23.23
CA GLY A 201 0.76 3.81 -23.73
C GLY A 201 0.04 2.84 -22.77
N ASP A 202 -0.94 2.15 -23.33
CA ASP A 202 -1.85 1.25 -22.62
C ASP A 202 -1.36 -0.22 -22.66
N VAL A 203 -0.04 -0.42 -22.65
CA VAL A 203 0.57 -1.75 -22.72
C VAL A 203 0.80 -2.29 -21.31
N ARG A 204 0.51 -3.57 -21.12
CA ARG A 204 0.79 -4.29 -19.87
C ARG A 204 2.31 -4.45 -19.71
N PRO A 205 2.88 -4.14 -18.53
CA PRO A 205 4.31 -4.34 -18.29
C PRO A 205 4.75 -5.78 -18.55
N SER A 206 5.76 -5.96 -19.37
CA SER A 206 6.21 -7.29 -19.85
C SER A 206 6.60 -8.24 -18.71
N ARG A 207 7.27 -7.72 -17.68
CA ARG A 207 7.66 -8.50 -16.50
C ARG A 207 6.48 -8.93 -15.63
N LEU A 208 5.32 -8.33 -15.79
CA LEU A 208 4.09 -8.67 -15.09
C LEU A 208 3.13 -9.51 -15.96
N ALA A 209 3.55 -9.94 -17.15
CA ALA A 209 2.69 -10.66 -18.11
C ALA A 209 2.09 -11.96 -17.55
N THR A 210 2.77 -12.62 -16.60
CA THR A 210 2.32 -13.88 -15.99
C THR A 210 1.45 -13.70 -14.74
N VAL A 211 1.30 -12.47 -14.24
CA VAL A 211 0.49 -12.18 -13.04
C VAL A 211 -0.97 -12.05 -13.46
N PRO A 212 -1.94 -12.74 -12.86
CA PRO A 212 -3.35 -12.68 -13.28
C PRO A 212 -3.92 -11.26 -13.27
N ILE A 213 -3.72 -10.52 -12.18
CA ILE A 213 -4.27 -9.18 -11.97
C ILE A 213 -3.13 -8.18 -11.84
N VAL A 214 -3.09 -7.17 -12.71
CA VAL A 214 -2.08 -6.11 -12.67
C VAL A 214 -2.76 -4.75 -12.61
N GLY A 215 -2.35 -3.92 -11.66
CA GLY A 215 -2.72 -2.51 -11.55
C GLY A 215 -1.49 -1.61 -11.64
N VAL A 216 -1.51 -0.60 -12.50
CA VAL A 216 -0.47 0.43 -12.60
C VAL A 216 -1.08 1.79 -12.31
N THR A 217 -0.78 2.37 -11.16
CA THR A 217 -1.27 3.69 -10.73
C THR A 217 -0.43 4.81 -11.34
N ASP A 218 -1.08 5.90 -11.76
CA ASP A 218 -0.43 7.05 -12.41
C ASP A 218 -1.05 8.38 -11.91
N GLY A 219 -1.17 8.53 -10.61
CA GLY A 219 -1.70 9.72 -9.97
C GLY A 219 -3.04 10.18 -10.55
N ALA A 220 -3.13 11.44 -10.98
CA ALA A 220 -4.34 12.02 -11.56
C ALA A 220 -4.74 11.38 -12.92
N ALA A 221 -3.83 10.71 -13.62
CA ALA A 221 -4.11 9.95 -14.83
C ALA A 221 -4.84 8.62 -14.55
N GLY A 222 -5.07 8.32 -13.28
CA GLY A 222 -5.82 7.16 -12.81
C GLY A 222 -4.99 5.89 -12.70
N LEU A 223 -5.63 4.74 -12.92
CA LEU A 223 -5.05 3.43 -12.82
C LEU A 223 -5.31 2.66 -14.12
N ARG A 224 -4.31 1.98 -14.65
CA ARG A 224 -4.48 0.98 -15.71
C ARG A 224 -4.55 -0.40 -15.08
N ALA A 225 -5.53 -1.21 -15.49
CA ALA A 225 -5.78 -2.53 -14.96
C ALA A 225 -5.83 -3.57 -16.08
N TRP A 226 -5.20 -4.72 -15.85
CA TRP A 226 -5.30 -5.91 -16.70
C TRP A 226 -5.80 -7.07 -15.85
N LEU A 227 -6.90 -7.70 -16.28
CA LEU A 227 -7.64 -8.71 -15.53
C LEU A 227 -7.51 -10.10 -16.15
N PRO A 228 -7.78 -11.18 -15.38
CA PRO A 228 -7.57 -12.55 -15.87
C PRO A 228 -8.52 -12.95 -17.03
N ASP A 229 -9.65 -12.29 -17.16
CA ASP A 229 -10.61 -12.51 -18.26
C ASP A 229 -10.27 -11.76 -19.55
N GLY A 230 -9.10 -11.12 -19.61
CA GLY A 230 -8.59 -10.38 -20.77
C GLY A 230 -9.04 -8.92 -20.83
N ARG A 231 -9.89 -8.44 -19.92
CA ARG A 231 -10.21 -7.01 -19.85
C ARG A 231 -8.96 -6.19 -19.56
N ALA A 232 -8.77 -5.11 -20.32
CA ALA A 232 -7.77 -4.09 -20.10
C ALA A 232 -8.49 -2.74 -19.97
N LEU A 233 -8.36 -2.08 -18.83
CA LEU A 233 -9.22 -0.97 -18.43
C LEU A 233 -8.42 0.15 -17.79
N ARG A 234 -8.90 1.38 -17.94
CA ARG A 234 -8.45 2.54 -17.15
C ARG A 234 -9.53 2.92 -16.15
N VAL A 235 -9.15 3.01 -14.89
CA VAL A 235 -10.02 3.47 -13.79
C VAL A 235 -9.60 4.90 -13.45
N MET A 236 -10.50 5.84 -13.73
CA MET A 236 -10.25 7.27 -13.55
C MET A 236 -10.80 7.74 -12.21
N PRO A 237 -10.03 8.53 -11.44
CA PRO A 237 -10.54 9.13 -10.22
C PRO A 237 -11.69 10.10 -10.51
N PRO A 238 -12.49 10.45 -9.48
CA PRO A 238 -13.45 11.54 -9.58
C PRO A 238 -12.80 12.84 -10.10
N PRO A 239 -13.51 13.64 -10.88
CA PRO A 239 -13.00 14.94 -11.31
C PRO A 239 -12.95 15.93 -10.13
N GLU A 240 -12.14 16.99 -10.26
CA GLU A 240 -12.12 18.15 -9.36
C GLU A 240 -11.80 17.81 -7.89
N LEU A 241 -10.85 16.91 -7.66
CA LEU A 241 -10.39 16.57 -6.31
C LEU A 241 -9.53 17.70 -5.74
N ALA A 242 -9.85 18.15 -4.53
CA ALA A 242 -8.92 18.93 -3.73
C ALA A 242 -7.78 18.02 -3.26
N VAL A 243 -6.55 18.51 -3.34
CA VAL A 243 -5.38 17.71 -2.95
C VAL A 243 -4.64 18.44 -1.83
N MET A 244 -4.78 17.94 -0.60
CA MET A 244 -3.95 18.38 0.54
C MET A 244 -2.61 17.65 0.55
N ALA A 245 -2.64 16.34 0.31
CA ALA A 245 -1.46 15.51 0.17
C ALA A 245 -1.80 14.27 -0.67
N SER A 246 -0.83 13.71 -1.37
CA SER A 246 -1.02 12.46 -2.14
C SER A 246 -0.40 11.23 -1.44
N LEU A 247 -0.15 11.34 -0.13
CA LEU A 247 0.43 10.26 0.67
C LEU A 247 -0.59 9.12 0.87
N GLY A 248 -0.14 7.88 0.80
CA GLY A 248 -0.97 6.70 1.03
C GLY A 248 -2.02 6.38 -0.05
N ALA A 249 -2.19 7.22 -1.08
CA ALA A 249 -3.16 6.97 -2.15
C ALA A 249 -2.92 5.63 -2.87
N GLY A 250 -1.66 5.28 -3.14
CA GLY A 250 -1.29 3.97 -3.70
C GLY A 250 -1.63 2.80 -2.77
N ASP A 251 -1.44 2.98 -1.47
CA ASP A 251 -1.73 1.97 -0.45
C ASP A 251 -3.24 1.73 -0.35
N ALA A 252 -4.04 2.80 -0.48
CA ALA A 252 -5.50 2.72 -0.53
C ALA A 252 -6.01 1.95 -1.76
N VAL A 253 -5.34 2.06 -2.93
CA VAL A 253 -5.66 1.23 -4.11
C VAL A 253 -5.40 -0.24 -3.82
N THR A 254 -4.27 -0.55 -3.19
CA THR A 254 -3.93 -1.93 -2.78
C THR A 254 -4.94 -2.49 -1.79
N ALA A 255 -5.37 -1.68 -0.82
CA ALA A 255 -6.43 -2.05 0.14
C ALA A 255 -7.76 -2.36 -0.55
N GLY A 256 -8.20 -1.52 -1.49
CA GLY A 256 -9.43 -1.75 -2.25
C GLY A 256 -9.41 -3.05 -3.05
N LEU A 257 -8.28 -3.36 -3.70
CA LEU A 257 -8.10 -4.63 -4.40
C LEU A 257 -8.15 -5.83 -3.44
N ALA A 258 -7.45 -5.74 -2.31
CA ALA A 258 -7.44 -6.80 -1.30
C ALA A 258 -8.85 -7.04 -0.72
N ILE A 259 -9.63 -5.97 -0.49
CA ILE A 259 -11.03 -6.05 -0.02
C ILE A 259 -11.89 -6.82 -1.03
N ALA A 260 -11.82 -6.49 -2.32
CA ALA A 260 -12.59 -7.18 -3.34
C ALA A 260 -12.21 -8.66 -3.42
N LEU A 261 -10.91 -8.97 -3.43
CA LEU A 261 -10.44 -10.34 -3.46
C LEU A 261 -10.90 -11.12 -2.20
N ALA A 262 -10.78 -10.55 -1.01
CA ALA A 262 -11.23 -11.19 0.24
C ALA A 262 -12.74 -11.45 0.25
N GLY A 263 -13.53 -10.62 -0.43
CA GLY A 263 -14.98 -10.78 -0.59
C GLY A 263 -15.39 -11.70 -1.76
N GLY A 264 -14.44 -12.21 -2.55
CA GLY A 264 -14.74 -13.00 -3.75
C GLY A 264 -15.39 -12.18 -4.88
N HIS A 265 -15.18 -10.86 -4.89
CA HIS A 265 -15.71 -9.94 -5.90
C HIS A 265 -14.77 -9.81 -7.11
N ASP A 266 -15.30 -9.22 -8.19
CA ASP A 266 -14.49 -8.89 -9.37
C ASP A 266 -13.33 -7.96 -8.99
N PRO A 267 -12.09 -8.24 -9.41
CA PRO A 267 -10.94 -7.35 -9.18
C PRO A 267 -11.16 -5.92 -9.67
N LEU A 268 -11.98 -5.71 -10.71
CA LEU A 268 -12.36 -4.38 -11.16
C LEU A 268 -13.07 -3.58 -10.06
N ASP A 269 -13.99 -4.22 -9.33
CA ASP A 269 -14.67 -3.57 -8.20
C ASP A 269 -13.68 -3.13 -7.12
N GLY A 270 -12.60 -3.90 -6.95
CA GLY A 270 -11.50 -3.58 -6.05
C GLY A 270 -10.71 -2.36 -6.52
N PHE A 271 -10.41 -2.26 -7.80
CA PHE A 271 -9.74 -1.09 -8.36
C PHE A 271 -10.63 0.17 -8.34
N VAL A 272 -11.93 0.03 -8.60
CA VAL A 272 -12.89 1.13 -8.46
C VAL A 272 -13.00 1.59 -7.01
N LEU A 273 -13.13 0.65 -6.07
CA LEU A 273 -13.15 0.95 -4.64
C LEU A 273 -11.85 1.61 -4.20
N GLY A 274 -10.70 1.02 -4.56
CA GLY A 274 -9.37 1.53 -4.22
C GLY A 274 -9.10 2.92 -4.79
N THR A 275 -9.60 3.23 -5.99
CA THR A 275 -9.51 4.57 -6.57
C THR A 275 -10.35 5.59 -5.77
N ALA A 276 -11.54 5.22 -5.32
CA ALA A 276 -12.35 6.08 -4.45
C ALA A 276 -11.71 6.25 -3.06
N MET A 277 -11.13 5.19 -2.51
CA MET A 277 -10.37 5.26 -1.25
C MET A 277 -9.16 6.17 -1.39
N ALA A 278 -8.38 6.02 -2.48
CA ALA A 278 -7.26 6.91 -2.79
C ALA A 278 -7.69 8.37 -2.92
N ALA A 279 -8.84 8.63 -3.56
CA ALA A 279 -9.39 9.98 -3.65
C ALA A 279 -9.77 10.55 -2.28
N SER A 280 -10.27 9.71 -1.34
CA SER A 280 -10.60 10.16 0.01
C SER A 280 -9.38 10.50 0.85
N THR A 281 -8.20 9.89 0.61
CA THR A 281 -6.97 10.22 1.35
C THR A 281 -6.42 11.60 1.00
N LEU A 282 -6.78 12.14 -0.18
CA LEU A 282 -6.22 13.41 -0.66
C LEU A 282 -6.63 14.61 0.21
N ASP A 283 -7.75 14.52 0.92
CA ASP A 283 -8.23 15.55 1.87
C ASP A 283 -7.55 15.43 3.25
N HIS A 284 -6.72 14.41 3.46
CA HIS A 284 -6.07 14.13 4.73
C HIS A 284 -4.54 14.17 4.59
N LEU A 285 -3.88 14.55 5.68
CA LEU A 285 -2.41 14.59 5.72
C LEU A 285 -1.82 13.24 6.12
N ASP A 286 -2.57 12.43 6.86
CA ASP A 286 -2.14 11.19 7.49
C ASP A 286 -2.52 9.92 6.70
N ALA A 287 -2.83 10.06 5.42
CA ALA A 287 -3.28 8.96 4.56
C ALA A 287 -4.55 8.23 5.06
N SER A 288 -5.32 8.82 5.97
CA SER A 288 -6.54 8.20 6.50
C SER A 288 -7.63 8.11 5.44
N VAL A 289 -8.44 7.06 5.52
CA VAL A 289 -9.57 6.80 4.62
C VAL A 289 -10.88 7.11 5.34
N ASP A 290 -11.66 8.05 4.80
CA ASP A 290 -13.02 8.32 5.26
C ASP A 290 -14.03 7.48 4.46
N ARG A 291 -14.63 6.50 5.13
CA ARG A 291 -15.62 5.60 4.52
C ARG A 291 -16.80 6.33 3.89
N ALA A 292 -17.32 7.37 4.54
CA ALA A 292 -18.45 8.12 4.02
C ALA A 292 -18.06 8.91 2.76
N ALA A 293 -16.84 9.47 2.72
CA ALA A 293 -16.29 10.07 1.51
C ALA A 293 -16.10 9.05 0.40
N VAL A 294 -15.58 7.85 0.70
CA VAL A 294 -15.42 6.76 -0.27
C VAL A 294 -16.75 6.40 -0.92
N GLU A 295 -17.83 6.23 -0.13
CA GLU A 295 -19.17 5.88 -0.65
C GLU A 295 -19.73 6.96 -1.61
N ARG A 296 -19.40 8.23 -1.38
CA ARG A 296 -19.76 9.34 -2.29
C ARG A 296 -18.89 9.33 -3.54
N LEU A 297 -17.58 9.33 -3.37
CA LEU A 297 -16.60 9.44 -4.45
C LEU A 297 -16.64 8.26 -5.41
N ARG A 298 -16.96 7.06 -4.92
CA ARG A 298 -17.05 5.85 -5.75
C ARG A 298 -18.04 5.99 -6.92
N LYS A 299 -19.08 6.79 -6.78
CA LYS A 299 -20.10 7.01 -7.80
C LYS A 299 -19.57 7.76 -9.02
N ASP A 300 -18.52 8.56 -8.82
CA ASP A 300 -17.90 9.41 -9.84
C ASP A 300 -16.61 8.80 -10.41
N VAL A 301 -16.20 7.61 -9.92
CA VAL A 301 -15.12 6.84 -10.53
C VAL A 301 -15.58 6.30 -11.88
N ARG A 302 -14.79 6.57 -12.92
CA ARG A 302 -15.12 6.15 -14.29
C ARG A 302 -14.22 5.02 -14.74
N VAL A 303 -14.79 4.06 -15.45
CA VAL A 303 -14.07 2.93 -16.05
C VAL A 303 -14.14 3.07 -17.57
N ILE A 304 -12.98 3.02 -18.22
CA ILE A 304 -12.84 3.20 -19.66
C ILE A 304 -12.02 2.01 -20.20
N PRO A 305 -12.41 1.34 -21.30
CA PRO A 305 -11.55 0.36 -21.95
C PRO A 305 -10.20 1.00 -22.33
N LEU A 306 -9.10 0.27 -22.16
CA LEU A 306 -7.84 0.66 -22.77
C LEU A 306 -7.94 0.35 -24.27
N ASP A 307 -7.53 1.30 -25.12
CA ASP A 307 -7.49 1.07 -26.56
C ASP A 307 -6.47 -0.03 -26.85
N SER A 308 -6.97 -1.16 -27.29
CA SER A 308 -6.13 -2.21 -27.90
C SER A 308 -5.65 -1.69 -29.25
N ARG A 309 -4.58 -0.88 -29.26
CA ARG A 309 -3.83 -0.66 -30.50
C ARG A 309 -2.92 -1.85 -30.72
N PRO A 310 -2.92 -2.38 -31.93
CA PRO A 310 -2.13 -3.53 -32.29
C PRO A 310 -0.62 -3.30 -32.12
#